data_890c2169bd0788b41a71584415e91f90
#
_entry.id   890c2169bd0788b41a71584415e91f90
#
_cell.length_a   1.000
_cell.length_b   1.000
_cell.length_c   1.000
_cell.angle_alpha   90.00
_cell.angle_beta   90.00
_cell.angle_gamma   90.00
#
_symmetry.space_group_name_H-M   'P 1'
#
loop_
_entity.id
_entity.type
_entity.pdbx_description
1 polymer ?
#
loop_
_entity_poly.entity_id
_entity_poly.type
_entity_poly.pdbx_seq_one_letter_code
_entity_poly.pdbx_strand_id
1 'polypeptide(L)'
;MKLTPHASLSTLNTLGLDAHCLWLADVTRPDDLAQLRTNPELATLPRLVLGGGSNILFCDDFAGLVVHNGLKGITLHEESEHWLLHVAAGENWHELVCHALQQGWHGLENLALIPGTVGAAPVPVSYTH
;
A
#
# COMPACT_ATOMS: atom_id res chain seq x y z
N MET A 1 -8.56 9.49 10.04
CA MET A 1 -7.11 9.20 9.92
C MET A 1 -6.50 9.09 11.30
N LYS A 2 -5.65 8.10 11.49
CA LYS A 2 -4.91 7.91 12.74
C LYS A 2 -3.48 8.42 12.55
N LEU A 3 -3.05 9.36 13.41
CA LEU A 3 -1.67 9.85 13.48
C LEU A 3 -1.03 9.37 14.78
N THR A 4 0.12 8.73 14.68
CA THR A 4 0.85 8.18 15.82
C THR A 4 2.27 8.75 15.82
N PRO A 5 2.66 9.53 16.87
CA PRO A 5 4.02 10.03 17.00
C PRO A 5 4.96 8.91 17.47
N HIS A 6 6.21 8.96 17.05
CA HIS A 6 7.27 8.02 17.43
C HIS A 6 6.84 6.55 17.33
N ALA A 7 6.16 6.21 16.22
CA ALA A 7 5.59 4.90 16.03
C ALA A 7 6.65 3.85 15.66
N SER A 8 6.48 2.64 16.18
CA SER A 8 7.24 1.47 15.74
C SER A 8 6.73 0.99 14.37
N LEU A 9 7.65 0.63 13.51
CA LEU A 9 7.40 0.06 12.20
C LEU A 9 7.58 -1.46 12.15
N SER A 10 7.84 -2.10 13.29
CA SER A 10 8.18 -3.53 13.36
C SER A 10 7.08 -4.45 12.84
N THR A 11 5.81 -4.06 13.00
CA THR A 11 4.65 -4.79 12.49
C THR A 11 4.25 -4.40 11.06
N LEU A 12 4.91 -3.38 10.50
CA LEU A 12 4.63 -2.83 9.17
C LEU A 12 5.71 -3.16 8.15
N ASN A 13 6.61 -4.08 8.47
CA ASN A 13 7.56 -4.65 7.51
C ASN A 13 7.67 -6.15 7.72
N THR A 14 7.84 -6.88 6.63
CA THR A 14 7.82 -8.35 6.61
C THR A 14 8.96 -8.96 7.42
N LEU A 15 10.12 -8.30 7.47
CA LEU A 15 11.29 -8.77 8.21
C LEU A 15 11.17 -8.52 9.73
N GLY A 16 10.16 -7.78 10.17
CA GLY A 16 9.95 -7.46 11.58
C GLY A 16 11.07 -6.61 12.19
N LEU A 17 11.73 -5.79 11.37
CA LEU A 17 12.83 -4.95 11.80
C LEU A 17 12.35 -3.87 12.79
N ASP A 18 13.09 -3.70 13.88
CA ASP A 18 12.80 -2.70 14.90
C ASP A 18 13.29 -1.33 14.44
N ALA A 19 12.41 -0.61 13.75
CA ALA A 19 12.63 0.77 13.33
C ALA A 19 11.45 1.63 13.75
N HIS A 20 11.68 2.92 13.96
CA HIS A 20 10.68 3.90 14.35
C HIS A 20 10.63 5.03 13.33
N CYS A 21 9.52 5.75 13.29
CA CYS A 21 9.37 6.98 12.51
C CYS A 21 8.92 8.12 13.41
N LEU A 22 9.09 9.36 12.96
CA LEU A 22 8.61 10.53 13.72
C LEU A 22 7.08 10.55 13.78
N TRP A 23 6.45 10.28 12.64
CA TRP A 23 4.99 10.20 12.54
C TRP A 23 4.57 9.04 11.65
N LEU A 24 3.58 8.31 12.09
CA LEU A 24 2.87 7.31 11.28
C LEU A 24 1.45 7.79 11.03
N ALA A 25 1.07 7.89 9.76
CA ALA A 25 -0.29 8.17 9.34
C ALA A 25 -0.91 6.91 8.72
N ASP A 26 -1.92 6.35 9.37
CA ASP A 26 -2.75 5.30 8.78
C ASP A 26 -3.84 5.94 7.92
N VAL A 27 -3.69 5.83 6.61
CA VAL A 27 -4.61 6.40 5.63
C VAL A 27 -5.59 5.33 5.18
N THR A 28 -6.87 5.57 5.39
CA THR A 28 -7.95 4.64 5.03
C THR A 28 -8.97 5.25 4.07
N ARG A 29 -8.92 6.58 3.89
CA ARG A 29 -9.81 7.32 3.00
C ARG A 29 -9.00 8.32 2.17
N PRO A 30 -9.42 8.62 0.93
CA PRO A 30 -8.76 9.62 0.10
C PRO A 30 -8.64 11.01 0.76
N ASP A 31 -9.65 11.39 1.55
CA ASP A 31 -9.66 12.68 2.26
C ASP A 31 -8.53 12.79 3.29
N ASP A 32 -8.05 11.67 3.84
CA ASP A 32 -6.92 11.65 4.77
C ASP A 32 -5.65 12.21 4.12
N LEU A 33 -5.46 11.96 2.82
CA LEU A 33 -4.32 12.49 2.06
C LEU A 33 -4.38 14.02 1.94
N ALA A 34 -5.58 14.59 1.78
CA ALA A 34 -5.76 16.03 1.77
C ALA A 34 -5.41 16.65 3.13
N GLN A 35 -5.81 16.00 4.23
CA GLN A 35 -5.47 16.43 5.59
C GLN A 35 -3.95 16.40 5.83
N LEU A 36 -3.24 15.37 5.36
CA LEU A 36 -1.78 15.30 5.49
C LEU A 36 -1.07 16.43 4.72
N ARG A 37 -1.62 16.84 3.59
CA ARG A 37 -1.05 17.94 2.79
C ARG A 37 -1.21 19.31 3.44
N THR A 38 -2.32 19.50 4.14
CA THR A 38 -2.66 20.80 4.75
C THR A 38 -2.14 20.95 6.17
N ASN A 39 -1.65 19.89 6.79
CA ASN A 39 -1.07 19.93 8.13
C ASN A 39 0.33 20.56 8.09
N PRO A 40 0.55 21.74 8.69
CA PRO A 40 1.82 22.44 8.61
C PRO A 40 2.96 21.72 9.34
N GLU A 41 2.68 20.94 10.37
CA GLU A 41 3.70 20.19 11.11
C GLU A 41 4.26 19.01 10.27
N LEU A 42 3.43 18.45 9.41
CA LEU A 42 3.78 17.31 8.58
C LEU A 42 4.25 17.69 7.18
N ALA A 43 3.92 18.90 6.72
CA ALA A 43 4.13 19.34 5.34
C ALA A 43 5.62 19.36 4.94
N THR A 44 6.49 19.66 5.90
CA THR A 44 7.94 19.82 5.67
C THR A 44 8.74 18.54 5.91
N LEU A 45 8.12 17.50 6.49
CA LEU A 45 8.81 16.26 6.80
C LEU A 45 9.08 15.43 5.53
N PRO A 46 10.21 14.72 5.48
CA PRO A 46 10.41 13.65 4.51
C PRO A 46 9.27 12.64 4.59
N ARG A 47 8.83 12.11 3.45
CA ARG A 47 7.70 11.17 3.39
C ARG A 47 8.11 9.85 2.80
N LEU A 48 7.61 8.77 3.42
CA LEU A 48 7.70 7.42 2.91
C LEU A 48 6.29 6.85 2.82
N VAL A 49 5.86 6.47 1.62
CA VAL A 49 4.60 5.75 1.44
C VAL A 49 4.86 4.26 1.60
N LEU A 50 4.13 3.63 2.51
CA LEU A 50 4.29 2.23 2.86
C LEU A 50 3.01 1.45 2.54
N GLY A 51 3.15 0.36 1.80
CA GLY A 51 2.09 -0.64 1.61
C GLY A 51 2.19 -1.75 2.66
N GLY A 52 2.32 -2.99 2.22
CA GLY A 52 2.47 -4.15 3.11
C GLY A 52 3.84 -4.31 3.76
N GLY A 53 4.83 -3.49 3.40
CA GLY A 53 6.18 -3.57 3.93
C GLY A 53 6.96 -4.81 3.50
N SER A 54 6.58 -5.44 2.39
CA SER A 54 7.18 -6.68 1.89
C SER A 54 8.40 -6.47 0.98
N ASN A 55 8.65 -5.24 0.54
CA ASN A 55 9.77 -4.89 -0.35
C ASN A 55 10.55 -3.69 0.19
N ILE A 56 10.71 -3.60 1.48
CA ILE A 56 11.45 -2.53 2.16
C ILE A 56 12.39 -3.11 3.22
N LEU A 57 13.57 -2.53 3.32
CA LEU A 57 14.56 -2.82 4.34
C LEU A 57 14.82 -1.56 5.14
N PHE A 58 14.41 -1.54 6.40
CA PHE A 58 14.73 -0.46 7.32
C PHE A 58 16.11 -0.71 7.94
N CYS A 59 17.11 0.05 7.50
CA CYS A 59 18.47 -0.02 8.06
C CYS A 59 18.63 0.85 9.31
N ASP A 60 17.72 1.80 9.52
CA ASP A 60 17.69 2.73 10.64
C ASP A 60 16.27 3.29 10.81
N ASP A 61 16.05 4.10 11.84
CA ASP A 61 14.83 4.85 12.02
C ASP A 61 14.60 5.83 10.86
N PHE A 62 13.35 6.08 10.55
CA PHE A 62 12.96 7.05 9.54
C PHE A 62 12.57 8.39 10.18
N ALA A 63 13.41 9.41 10.01
CA ALA A 63 13.19 10.74 10.58
C ALA A 63 12.17 11.56 9.80
N GLY A 64 10.96 11.04 9.65
CA GLY A 64 9.91 11.67 8.85
C GLY A 64 8.53 11.07 9.07
N LEU A 65 7.65 11.35 8.12
CA LEU A 65 6.28 10.85 8.07
C LEU A 65 6.21 9.56 7.24
N VAL A 66 5.82 8.46 7.86
CA VAL A 66 5.42 7.24 7.15
C VAL A 66 3.92 7.30 6.89
N VAL A 67 3.53 7.22 5.63
CA VAL A 67 2.14 7.15 5.18
C VAL A 67 1.81 5.70 4.87
N HIS A 68 1.15 5.03 5.82
CA HIS A 68 0.69 3.65 5.64
C HIS A 68 -0.60 3.65 4.82
N ASN A 69 -0.53 3.05 3.63
CA ASN A 69 -1.64 3.05 2.68
C ASN A 69 -2.59 1.89 2.97
N GLY A 70 -3.69 2.19 3.63
CA GLY A 70 -4.78 1.27 3.93
C GLY A 70 -6.04 1.52 3.09
N LEU A 71 -5.93 2.23 1.96
CA LEU A 71 -7.08 2.47 1.08
C LEU A 71 -7.65 1.17 0.53
N LYS A 72 -8.96 1.00 0.62
CA LYS A 72 -9.69 -0.20 0.19
C LYS A 72 -10.76 0.13 -0.84
N GLY A 73 -11.08 -0.84 -1.68
CA GLY A 73 -12.16 -0.79 -2.65
C GLY A 73 -11.79 -1.38 -4.00
N ILE A 74 -12.74 -2.10 -4.59
CA ILE A 74 -12.64 -2.70 -5.92
C ILE A 74 -13.92 -2.31 -6.68
N THR A 75 -13.76 -1.71 -7.85
CA THR A 75 -14.86 -1.36 -8.74
C THR A 75 -14.63 -1.99 -10.11
N LEU A 76 -15.62 -2.71 -10.61
CA LEU A 76 -15.60 -3.31 -11.94
C LEU A 76 -16.33 -2.41 -12.94
N HIS A 77 -15.68 -2.21 -14.09
CA HIS A 77 -16.31 -1.68 -15.29
C HIS A 77 -16.23 -2.73 -16.39
N GLU A 78 -17.35 -3.27 -16.79
CA GLU A 78 -17.42 -4.20 -17.92
C GLU A 78 -17.39 -3.44 -19.25
N GLU A 79 -16.48 -3.86 -20.12
CA GLU A 79 -16.38 -3.37 -21.48
C GLU A 79 -16.58 -4.51 -22.47
N SER A 80 -16.70 -4.21 -23.78
CA SER A 80 -17.08 -5.21 -24.79
C SER A 80 -16.09 -6.36 -24.95
N GLU A 81 -14.80 -6.11 -24.69
CA GLU A 81 -13.72 -7.09 -24.92
C GLU A 81 -12.85 -7.35 -23.68
N HIS A 82 -13.07 -6.61 -22.59
CA HIS A 82 -12.27 -6.74 -21.36
C HIS A 82 -13.02 -6.23 -20.13
N TRP A 83 -12.49 -6.57 -18.97
CA TRP A 83 -12.90 -5.99 -17.68
C TRP A 83 -11.88 -4.94 -17.26
N LEU A 84 -12.35 -3.80 -16.81
CA LEU A 84 -11.53 -2.77 -16.21
C LEU A 84 -11.77 -2.75 -14.70
N LEU A 85 -10.74 -3.09 -13.92
CA LEU A 85 -10.80 -3.06 -12.47
C LEU A 85 -10.14 -1.79 -11.95
N HIS A 86 -10.90 -0.99 -11.24
CA HIS A 86 -10.37 0.09 -10.43
C HIS A 86 -10.17 -0.41 -9.01
N VAL A 87 -8.93 -0.54 -8.57
CA VAL A 87 -8.57 -1.16 -7.28
C VAL A 87 -7.79 -0.18 -6.44
N ALA A 88 -8.22 0.00 -5.19
CA ALA A 88 -7.51 0.88 -4.27
C ALA A 88 -6.12 0.31 -3.93
N ALA A 89 -5.15 1.20 -3.77
CA ALA A 89 -3.73 0.86 -3.65
C ALA A 89 -3.39 0.04 -2.40
N GLY A 90 -4.21 0.10 -1.35
CA GLY A 90 -4.03 -0.65 -0.11
C GLY A 90 -4.67 -2.04 -0.11
N GLU A 91 -5.31 -2.48 -1.21
CA GLU A 91 -5.76 -3.86 -1.33
C GLU A 91 -4.57 -4.84 -1.40
N ASN A 92 -4.75 -6.04 -0.86
CA ASN A 92 -3.74 -7.09 -0.98
C ASN A 92 -3.72 -7.62 -2.40
N TRP A 93 -2.54 -7.73 -3.00
CA TRP A 93 -2.38 -8.16 -4.39
C TRP A 93 -2.86 -9.61 -4.60
N HIS A 94 -2.40 -10.54 -3.77
CA HIS A 94 -2.77 -11.95 -3.92
C HIS A 94 -4.27 -12.17 -3.72
N GLU A 95 -4.86 -11.50 -2.73
CA GLU A 95 -6.31 -11.56 -2.49
C GLU A 95 -7.10 -11.01 -3.68
N LEU A 96 -6.62 -9.95 -4.34
CA LEU A 96 -7.20 -9.43 -5.56
C LEU A 96 -7.17 -10.49 -6.67
N VAL A 97 -6.04 -11.16 -6.88
CA VAL A 97 -5.92 -12.21 -7.90
C VAL A 97 -6.89 -13.35 -7.63
N CYS A 98 -7.00 -13.80 -6.39
CA CYS A 98 -7.96 -14.85 -6.00
C CYS A 98 -9.41 -14.39 -6.20
N HIS A 99 -9.73 -13.15 -5.84
CA HIS A 99 -11.06 -12.58 -6.03
C HIS A 99 -11.43 -12.50 -7.52
N ALA A 100 -10.53 -12.00 -8.36
CA ALA A 100 -10.73 -11.93 -9.80
C ALA A 100 -10.98 -13.32 -10.41
N LEU A 101 -10.22 -14.32 -9.99
CA LEU A 101 -10.37 -15.70 -10.44
C LEU A 101 -11.75 -16.28 -10.04
N GLN A 102 -12.19 -16.06 -8.81
CA GLN A 102 -13.50 -16.47 -8.32
C GLN A 102 -14.66 -15.83 -9.09
N GLN A 103 -14.48 -14.59 -9.53
CA GLN A 103 -15.47 -13.87 -10.34
C GLN A 103 -15.42 -14.22 -11.83
N GLY A 104 -14.45 -15.03 -12.26
CA GLY A 104 -14.25 -15.35 -13.67
C GLY A 104 -13.58 -14.26 -14.50
N TRP A 105 -12.94 -13.29 -13.85
CA TRP A 105 -12.15 -12.25 -14.52
C TRP A 105 -10.73 -12.74 -14.75
N HIS A 106 -10.51 -13.33 -15.91
CA HIS A 106 -9.24 -13.97 -16.26
C HIS A 106 -8.17 -12.95 -16.69
N GLY A 107 -6.90 -13.27 -16.42
CA GLY A 107 -5.75 -12.52 -16.86
C GLY A 107 -4.71 -12.26 -15.77
N LEU A 108 -5.08 -12.36 -14.48
CA LEU A 108 -4.19 -12.12 -13.34
C LEU A 108 -3.68 -13.40 -12.67
N GLU A 109 -4.18 -14.57 -13.03
CA GLU A 109 -3.93 -15.83 -12.33
C GLU A 109 -2.45 -16.22 -12.26
N ASN A 110 -1.65 -15.87 -13.25
CA ASN A 110 -0.21 -16.15 -13.26
C ASN A 110 0.61 -15.22 -12.33
N LEU A 111 -0.04 -14.20 -11.77
CA LEU A 111 0.58 -13.21 -10.87
C LEU A 111 0.18 -13.43 -9.41
N ALA A 112 -0.37 -14.59 -9.08
CA ALA A 112 -0.69 -14.98 -7.71
C ALA A 112 0.56 -15.13 -6.85
N LEU A 113 0.39 -15.05 -5.52
CA LEU A 113 1.43 -15.23 -4.50
C LEU A 113 2.53 -14.15 -4.48
N ILE A 114 2.42 -13.11 -5.29
CA ILE A 114 3.31 -11.95 -5.16
C ILE A 114 2.91 -11.18 -3.89
N PRO A 115 3.83 -11.00 -2.94
CA PRO A 115 3.53 -10.30 -1.70
C PRO A 115 3.35 -8.80 -1.91
N GLY A 116 2.55 -8.19 -1.05
CA GLY A 116 2.36 -6.75 -1.02
C GLY A 116 0.97 -6.30 -1.44
N THR A 117 0.85 -4.99 -1.61
CA THR A 117 -0.39 -4.32 -1.97
C THR A 117 -0.46 -4.01 -3.47
N VAL A 118 -1.68 -3.73 -3.95
CA VAL A 118 -1.94 -3.38 -5.36
C VAL A 118 -1.12 -2.16 -5.80
N GLY A 119 -1.03 -1.13 -4.96
CA GLY A 119 -0.27 0.08 -5.28
C GLY A 119 1.24 -0.15 -5.37
N ALA A 120 1.77 -1.17 -4.71
CA ALA A 120 3.17 -1.55 -4.76
C ALA A 120 3.48 -2.61 -5.83
N ALA A 121 2.47 -3.24 -6.42
CA ALA A 121 2.64 -4.36 -7.35
C ALA A 121 3.56 -4.08 -8.54
N PRO A 122 3.63 -2.87 -9.13
CA PRO A 122 4.56 -2.57 -10.23
C PRO A 122 6.04 -2.48 -9.82
N VAL A 123 6.34 -2.41 -8.53
CA VAL A 123 7.70 -2.15 -8.02
C VAL A 123 8.58 -3.40 -7.92
N PRO A 124 8.09 -4.56 -7.44
CA PRO A 124 8.91 -5.76 -7.33
C PRO A 124 9.43 -6.24 -8.69
N VAL A 125 10.66 -6.75 -8.70
CA VAL A 125 11.38 -7.12 -9.93
C VAL A 125 11.10 -8.54 -10.41
N SER A 126 10.44 -9.35 -9.61
CA SER A 126 10.24 -10.80 -9.84
C SER A 126 9.47 -11.16 -11.11
N TYR A 127 8.81 -10.18 -11.75
CA TYR A 127 7.98 -10.38 -12.94
C TYR A 127 8.20 -9.32 -14.03
N THR A 128 9.37 -8.71 -14.07
CA THR A 128 9.70 -7.63 -15.04
C THR A 128 10.26 -8.16 -16.37
N HIS A 129 9.83 -9.30 -16.81
CA HIS A 129 10.19 -9.85 -18.12
C HIS A 129 9.07 -10.58 -18.81
#